data_de00c503917986ee1bfc8e3f1d7d9af2
#
_entry.id   de00c503917986ee1bfc8e3f1d7d9af2
#
_cell.length_a   1.000
_cell.length_b   1.000
_cell.length_c   1.000
_cell.angle_alpha   90.00
_cell.angle_beta   90.00
_cell.angle_gamma   90.00
#
_symmetry.space_group_name_H-M   'P 1'
#
loop_
_entity.id
_entity.type
_entity.pdbx_description
1 polymer ?
#
loop_
_entity_poly.entity_id
_entity_poly.type
_entity_poly.pdbx_seq_one_letter_code
_entity_poly.pdbx_strand_id
1 'polypeptide(L)'
;MSYLNQFSWVLSGAIKVTIATAAIAGIIKLQQPQLQQLSARDVASPEDQRQEALNLSLMNRSPSFGLDNILADWAFLNFVQYDGDTATRKAVGYPLAPNYFEMMTRLDPRFVDSYVFLSGIMSYQMGMPKEAIALMDRGTSALTPKDHPRAFLVWRLKGLDQLLMANDLKASQFSYDQAGDWALASSDASVREVGPIFKQTAEFIRTDPNNKTVLLWSWSSIYDQAVVTRDQVTQARAREMLLKIGAIERKDEKGSVYFSLPPKPKSEPKSGVKSKSDPTATPTAIPTPAIEPNPTPKPSI
;
A
#
# COMPACT_ATOMS: atom_id res chain seq x y z
N MET A 1 41.27 41.53 32.56
CA MET A 1 41.27 41.06 31.14
C MET A 1 40.21 40.01 30.81
N SER A 2 39.36 39.57 31.75
CA SER A 2 38.37 38.49 31.52
C SER A 2 37.06 38.93 30.88
N TYR A 3 36.64 40.16 31.05
CA TYR A 3 35.29 40.62 30.55
C TYR A 3 35.24 40.93 29.06
N LEU A 4 36.36 41.24 28.40
CA LEU A 4 36.40 41.53 26.96
C LEU A 4 36.24 40.26 26.10
N ASN A 5 36.70 39.10 26.59
CA ASN A 5 36.55 37.85 25.87
C ASN A 5 35.11 37.27 25.92
N GLN A 6 34.39 37.48 27.00
CA GLN A 6 32.97 37.05 27.08
C GLN A 6 32.08 37.86 26.17
N PHE A 7 32.36 39.17 26.04
CA PHE A 7 31.55 40.08 25.20
C PHE A 7 31.70 39.74 23.70
N SER A 8 32.91 39.35 23.27
CA SER A 8 33.20 38.99 21.87
C SER A 8 32.44 37.68 21.47
N TRP A 9 32.31 36.73 22.39
CA TRP A 9 31.66 35.44 22.14
C TRP A 9 30.13 35.60 22.01
N VAL A 10 29.52 36.40 22.87
CA VAL A 10 28.09 36.74 22.82
C VAL A 10 27.75 37.53 21.56
N LEU A 11 28.61 38.48 21.16
CA LEU A 11 28.42 39.30 19.95
C LEU A 11 28.53 38.41 18.68
N SER A 12 29.49 37.49 18.67
CA SER A 12 29.65 36.50 17.58
C SER A 12 28.46 35.54 17.48
N GLY A 13 27.86 35.12 18.61
CA GLY A 13 26.67 34.31 18.67
C GLY A 13 25.43 35.07 18.14
N ALA A 14 25.24 36.28 18.56
CA ALA A 14 24.13 37.12 18.10
C ALA A 14 24.16 37.38 16.58
N ILE A 15 25.35 37.65 16.02
CA ILE A 15 25.51 37.85 14.57
C ILE A 15 25.17 36.55 13.79
N LYS A 16 25.59 35.41 14.25
CA LYS A 16 25.27 34.10 13.60
C LYS A 16 23.76 33.83 13.62
N VAL A 17 23.11 34.09 14.74
CA VAL A 17 21.64 33.95 14.87
C VAL A 17 20.91 34.89 13.93
N THR A 18 21.34 36.15 13.85
CA THR A 18 20.74 37.14 12.95
C THR A 18 20.89 36.75 11.49
N ILE A 19 22.06 36.24 11.07
CA ILE A 19 22.29 35.79 9.71
C ILE A 19 21.41 34.56 9.40
N ALA A 20 21.31 33.58 10.31
CA ALA A 20 20.47 32.40 10.14
C ALA A 20 18.99 32.78 10.03
N THR A 21 18.51 33.71 10.88
CA THR A 21 17.13 34.21 10.84
C THR A 21 16.84 34.95 9.53
N ALA A 22 17.76 35.79 9.08
CA ALA A 22 17.63 36.49 7.81
C ALA A 22 17.62 35.55 6.61
N ALA A 23 18.45 34.48 6.63
CA ALA A 23 18.48 33.48 5.60
C ALA A 23 17.15 32.71 5.55
N ILE A 24 16.61 32.28 6.70
CA ILE A 24 15.33 31.59 6.79
C ILE A 24 14.19 32.50 6.30
N ALA A 25 14.16 33.77 6.73
CA ALA A 25 13.16 34.71 6.26
C ALA A 25 13.26 34.96 4.74
N GLY A 26 14.47 35.01 4.19
CA GLY A 26 14.71 35.11 2.76
C GLY A 26 14.17 33.87 1.99
N ILE A 27 14.42 32.67 2.50
CA ILE A 27 13.90 31.43 1.92
C ILE A 27 12.37 31.44 1.95
N ILE A 28 11.76 31.76 3.08
CA ILE A 28 10.28 31.85 3.21
C ILE A 28 9.70 32.84 2.21
N LYS A 29 10.27 34.04 2.08
CA LYS A 29 9.82 35.05 1.12
C LYS A 29 9.96 34.60 -0.35
N LEU A 30 11.02 33.90 -0.68
CA LEU A 30 11.23 33.35 -2.03
C LEU A 30 10.26 32.19 -2.35
N GLN A 31 9.88 31.41 -1.34
CA GLN A 31 8.96 30.29 -1.52
C GLN A 31 7.47 30.71 -1.47
N GLN A 32 7.15 31.86 -0.83
CA GLN A 32 5.77 32.32 -0.66
C GLN A 32 4.97 32.43 -1.97
N PRO A 33 5.52 32.98 -3.10
CA PRO A 33 4.81 33.01 -4.37
C PRO A 33 4.54 31.62 -4.95
N GLN A 34 5.49 30.68 -4.80
CA GLN A 34 5.31 29.30 -5.26
C GLN A 34 4.23 28.57 -4.44
N LEU A 35 4.23 28.75 -3.11
CA LEU A 35 3.20 28.17 -2.25
C LEU A 35 1.81 28.73 -2.54
N GLN A 36 1.71 30.04 -2.82
CA GLN A 36 0.44 30.67 -3.21
C GLN A 36 -0.05 30.16 -4.58
N GLN A 37 0.84 29.97 -5.55
CA GLN A 37 0.49 29.40 -6.85
C GLN A 37 0.05 27.93 -6.73
N LEU A 38 0.71 27.13 -5.89
CA LEU A 38 0.32 25.76 -5.61
C LEU A 38 -1.04 25.67 -4.90
N SER A 39 -1.29 26.59 -3.95
CA SER A 39 -2.57 26.66 -3.22
C SER A 39 -3.74 27.17 -4.07
N ALA A 40 -3.46 27.89 -5.15
CA ALA A 40 -4.47 28.46 -6.05
C ALA A 40 -4.85 27.51 -7.22
N ARG A 41 -4.12 26.39 -7.39
CA ARG A 41 -4.42 25.40 -8.44
C ARG A 41 -5.25 24.27 -7.85
N ASP A 42 -6.54 24.24 -8.18
CA ASP A 42 -7.43 23.16 -7.76
C ASP A 42 -7.09 21.83 -8.46
N VAL A 43 -6.48 21.85 -9.65
CA VAL A 43 -6.11 20.67 -10.45
C VAL A 43 -4.81 20.96 -11.21
N ALA A 44 -3.87 20.02 -11.21
CA ALA A 44 -2.65 20.10 -12.02
C ALA A 44 -2.96 20.20 -13.51
N SER A 45 -2.33 21.15 -14.19
CA SER A 45 -2.56 21.36 -15.62
C SER A 45 -2.01 20.17 -16.45
N PRO A 46 -2.52 19.94 -17.67
CA PRO A 46 -1.93 18.94 -18.57
C PRO A 46 -0.45 19.16 -18.85
N GLU A 47 0.01 20.39 -18.81
CA GLU A 47 1.41 20.75 -19.02
C GLU A 47 2.28 20.35 -17.82
N ASP A 48 1.80 20.60 -16.58
CA ASP A 48 2.49 20.16 -15.36
C ASP A 48 2.65 18.62 -15.36
N GLN A 49 1.61 17.89 -15.77
CA GLN A 49 1.67 16.42 -15.86
C GLN A 49 2.65 15.92 -16.93
N ARG A 50 2.72 16.59 -18.10
CA ARG A 50 3.71 16.28 -19.14
C ARG A 50 5.13 16.54 -18.65
N GLN A 51 5.35 17.67 -17.99
CA GLN A 51 6.66 18.01 -17.43
C GLN A 51 7.10 16.97 -16.39
N GLU A 52 6.19 16.56 -15.52
CA GLU A 52 6.46 15.52 -14.53
C GLU A 52 6.75 14.16 -15.19
N ALA A 53 5.97 13.76 -16.21
CA ALA A 53 6.23 12.56 -17.00
C ALA A 53 7.61 12.57 -17.66
N LEU A 54 8.03 13.70 -18.22
CA LEU A 54 9.36 13.87 -18.81
C LEU A 54 10.45 13.73 -17.73
N ASN A 55 10.29 14.40 -16.59
CA ASN A 55 11.24 14.32 -15.50
C ASN A 55 11.41 12.87 -14.98
N LEU A 56 10.31 12.16 -14.76
CA LEU A 56 10.33 10.76 -14.37
C LEU A 56 11.01 9.87 -15.42
N SER A 57 10.72 10.10 -16.72
CA SER A 57 11.34 9.33 -17.80
C SER A 57 12.84 9.55 -17.91
N LEU A 58 13.31 10.78 -17.72
CA LEU A 58 14.72 11.14 -17.70
C LEU A 58 15.42 10.50 -16.49
N MET A 59 14.84 10.64 -15.29
CA MET A 59 15.40 10.04 -14.08
C MET A 59 15.43 8.51 -14.15
N ASN A 60 14.40 7.90 -14.73
CA ASN A 60 14.36 6.46 -14.90
C ASN A 60 15.44 5.91 -15.85
N ARG A 61 15.92 6.72 -16.78
CA ARG A 61 17.01 6.38 -17.73
C ARG A 61 18.39 6.83 -17.27
N SER A 62 18.46 7.71 -16.28
CA SER A 62 19.74 8.24 -15.79
C SER A 62 20.44 7.20 -14.92
N PRO A 63 21.78 7.14 -14.96
CA PRO A 63 22.55 6.31 -14.06
C PRO A 63 22.40 6.82 -12.63
N SER A 64 22.25 5.91 -11.68
CA SER A 64 22.04 6.23 -10.25
C SER A 64 23.32 6.57 -9.50
N PHE A 65 24.48 6.23 -10.07
CA PHE A 65 25.82 6.41 -9.43
C PHE A 65 25.91 5.81 -8.01
N GLY A 66 25.17 4.74 -7.74
CA GLY A 66 25.13 4.10 -6.43
C GLY A 66 24.14 4.76 -5.43
N LEU A 67 23.33 5.69 -5.87
CA LEU A 67 22.31 6.37 -5.06
C LEU A 67 20.90 5.76 -5.26
N ASP A 68 20.83 4.48 -5.61
CA ASP A 68 19.57 3.80 -5.98
C ASP A 68 18.49 3.98 -4.93
N ASN A 69 18.79 3.69 -3.64
CA ASN A 69 17.81 3.81 -2.56
C ASN A 69 17.35 5.25 -2.35
N ILE A 70 18.27 6.24 -2.44
CA ILE A 70 17.92 7.65 -2.29
C ILE A 70 17.00 8.10 -3.39
N LEU A 71 17.22 7.65 -4.62
CA LEU A 71 16.37 7.96 -5.76
C LEU A 71 15.02 7.24 -5.67
N ALA A 72 14.98 6.02 -5.12
CA ALA A 72 13.75 5.30 -4.85
C ALA A 72 12.92 6.03 -3.78
N ASP A 73 13.54 6.45 -2.68
CA ASP A 73 12.89 7.23 -1.61
C ASP A 73 12.36 8.58 -2.14
N TRP A 74 13.17 9.27 -2.97
CA TRP A 74 12.72 10.49 -3.63
C TRP A 74 11.52 10.24 -4.53
N ALA A 75 11.54 9.18 -5.34
CA ALA A 75 10.41 8.81 -6.19
C ALA A 75 9.16 8.52 -5.35
N PHE A 76 9.32 7.84 -4.21
CA PHE A 76 8.22 7.56 -3.29
C PHE A 76 7.64 8.83 -2.67
N LEU A 77 8.48 9.75 -2.19
CA LEU A 77 8.00 11.02 -1.62
C LEU A 77 7.23 11.87 -2.64
N ASN A 78 7.73 11.93 -3.88
CA ASN A 78 7.00 12.63 -4.95
C ASN A 78 5.70 11.89 -5.32
N PHE A 79 5.73 10.56 -5.34
CA PHE A 79 4.54 9.76 -5.55
C PHE A 79 3.48 10.02 -4.46
N VAL A 80 3.86 10.12 -3.18
CA VAL A 80 2.93 10.43 -2.08
C VAL A 80 2.30 11.82 -2.26
N GLN A 81 3.06 12.80 -2.74
CA GLN A 81 2.50 14.12 -3.07
C GLN A 81 1.56 14.04 -4.27
N TYR A 82 1.93 13.30 -5.31
CA TYR A 82 1.10 13.04 -6.48
C TYR A 82 -0.21 12.34 -6.12
N ASP A 83 -0.17 11.31 -5.27
CA ASP A 83 -1.36 10.62 -4.75
C ASP A 83 -2.21 11.53 -3.86
N GLY A 84 -1.57 12.35 -3.03
CA GLY A 84 -2.21 13.29 -2.12
C GLY A 84 -2.95 14.46 -2.78
N ASP A 85 -2.64 14.77 -4.04
CA ASP A 85 -3.40 15.76 -4.84
C ASP A 85 -4.77 15.21 -5.25
N THR A 86 -5.66 15.14 -4.28
CA THR A 86 -6.98 14.54 -4.42
C THR A 86 -7.83 15.21 -5.51
N ALA A 87 -7.68 16.53 -5.72
CA ALA A 87 -8.43 17.25 -6.74
C ALA A 87 -8.02 16.78 -8.14
N THR A 88 -6.72 16.74 -8.40
CA THR A 88 -6.18 16.24 -9.68
C THR A 88 -6.48 14.76 -9.87
N ARG A 89 -6.32 13.92 -8.81
CA ARG A 89 -6.60 12.46 -8.91
C ARG A 89 -8.07 12.18 -9.26
N LYS A 90 -9.01 12.94 -8.71
CA LYS A 90 -10.43 12.84 -9.07
C LYS A 90 -10.71 13.27 -10.52
N ALA A 91 -9.98 14.26 -11.03
CA ALA A 91 -10.19 14.78 -12.38
C ALA A 91 -9.58 13.89 -13.48
N VAL A 92 -8.36 13.37 -13.28
CA VAL A 92 -7.56 12.71 -14.33
C VAL A 92 -7.06 11.30 -13.98
N GLY A 93 -7.34 10.80 -12.77
CA GLY A 93 -6.84 9.49 -12.32
C GLY A 93 -5.33 9.48 -12.08
N TYR A 94 -4.67 8.37 -12.40
CA TYR A 94 -3.28 8.07 -12.04
C TYR A 94 -2.35 7.83 -13.25
N PRO A 95 -2.32 8.68 -14.27
CA PRO A 95 -1.59 8.41 -15.51
C PRO A 95 -0.08 8.24 -15.31
N LEU A 96 0.53 8.81 -14.26
CA LEU A 96 1.97 8.73 -13.99
C LEU A 96 2.35 7.63 -12.98
N ALA A 97 1.38 6.99 -12.33
CA ALA A 97 1.66 5.95 -11.33
C ALA A 97 2.54 4.81 -11.87
N PRO A 98 2.34 4.28 -13.10
CA PRO A 98 3.23 3.26 -13.65
C PRO A 98 4.70 3.69 -13.72
N ASN A 99 4.96 4.96 -14.06
CA ASN A 99 6.32 5.51 -14.15
C ASN A 99 6.98 5.57 -12.76
N TYR A 100 6.24 6.00 -11.75
CA TYR A 100 6.71 6.02 -10.37
C TYR A 100 7.04 4.62 -9.86
N PHE A 101 6.12 3.66 -10.02
CA PHE A 101 6.32 2.29 -9.56
C PHE A 101 7.41 1.55 -10.34
N GLU A 102 7.53 1.79 -11.64
CA GLU A 102 8.65 1.29 -12.45
C GLU A 102 9.98 1.78 -11.88
N MET A 103 10.08 3.08 -11.57
CA MET A 103 11.29 3.68 -11.02
C MET A 103 11.61 3.12 -9.63
N MET A 104 10.64 3.10 -8.71
CA MET A 104 10.83 2.60 -7.34
C MET A 104 11.26 1.15 -7.34
N THR A 105 10.54 0.27 -8.04
CA THR A 105 10.83 -1.19 -8.04
C THR A 105 12.10 -1.55 -8.80
N ARG A 106 12.57 -0.72 -9.71
CA ARG A 106 13.86 -0.89 -10.40
C ARG A 106 15.03 -0.47 -9.51
N LEU A 107 14.90 0.65 -8.82
CA LEU A 107 15.97 1.22 -8.00
C LEU A 107 16.08 0.53 -6.64
N ASP A 108 14.95 0.28 -5.97
CA ASP A 108 14.89 -0.48 -4.73
C ASP A 108 13.73 -1.49 -4.74
N PRO A 109 13.95 -2.69 -5.30
CA PRO A 109 12.94 -3.75 -5.29
C PRO A 109 12.63 -4.29 -3.88
N ARG A 110 13.40 -3.91 -2.86
CA ARG A 110 13.19 -4.31 -1.46
C ARG A 110 12.35 -3.33 -0.66
N PHE A 111 11.91 -2.23 -1.26
CA PHE A 111 11.07 -1.23 -0.63
C PHE A 111 9.63 -1.74 -0.49
N VAL A 112 9.38 -2.54 0.56
CA VAL A 112 8.12 -3.29 0.80
C VAL A 112 6.87 -2.38 0.78
N ASP A 113 6.95 -1.19 1.38
CA ASP A 113 5.78 -0.31 1.53
C ASP A 113 5.28 0.25 0.19
N SER A 114 6.15 0.40 -0.81
CA SER A 114 5.75 0.85 -2.15
C SER A 114 4.77 -0.10 -2.84
N TYR A 115 4.85 -1.41 -2.57
CA TYR A 115 3.99 -2.42 -3.20
C TYR A 115 2.54 -2.35 -2.75
N VAL A 116 2.27 -1.80 -1.56
CA VAL A 116 0.89 -1.59 -1.07
C VAL A 116 0.16 -0.59 -1.97
N PHE A 117 0.81 0.53 -2.26
CA PHE A 117 0.29 1.55 -3.18
C PHE A 117 0.21 1.02 -4.62
N LEU A 118 1.24 0.30 -5.04
CA LEU A 118 1.31 -0.30 -6.38
C LEU A 118 0.09 -1.19 -6.66
N SER A 119 -0.21 -2.14 -5.78
CA SER A 119 -1.39 -3.01 -5.91
C SER A 119 -2.68 -2.19 -5.93
N GLY A 120 -2.89 -1.33 -4.94
CA GLY A 120 -4.10 -0.52 -4.82
C GLY A 120 -4.39 0.32 -6.05
N ILE A 121 -3.39 1.01 -6.56
CA ILE A 121 -3.56 1.95 -7.67
C ILE A 121 -3.54 1.23 -9.01
N MET A 122 -2.49 0.46 -9.31
CA MET A 122 -2.38 -0.14 -10.64
C MET A 122 -3.41 -1.24 -10.87
N SER A 123 -3.63 -2.14 -9.90
CA SER A 123 -4.56 -3.25 -10.10
C SER A 123 -6.01 -2.82 -9.95
N TYR A 124 -6.35 -2.10 -8.85
CA TYR A 124 -7.76 -1.84 -8.52
C TYR A 124 -8.29 -0.54 -9.09
N GLN A 125 -7.53 0.54 -9.12
CA GLN A 125 -8.00 1.81 -9.70
C GLN A 125 -7.80 1.87 -11.20
N MET A 126 -6.61 1.53 -11.69
CA MET A 126 -6.27 1.62 -13.11
C MET A 126 -6.68 0.39 -13.94
N GLY A 127 -6.88 -0.78 -13.29
CA GLY A 127 -7.20 -2.01 -14.00
C GLY A 127 -6.03 -2.60 -14.78
N MET A 128 -4.79 -2.41 -14.29
CA MET A 128 -3.53 -2.88 -14.88
C MET A 128 -2.87 -3.98 -14.03
N PRO A 129 -3.58 -5.10 -13.70
CA PRO A 129 -3.06 -6.11 -12.79
C PRO A 129 -1.85 -6.86 -13.34
N LYS A 130 -1.73 -7.03 -14.66
CA LYS A 130 -0.60 -7.74 -15.26
C LYS A 130 0.71 -6.99 -15.07
N GLU A 131 0.68 -5.69 -15.28
CA GLU A 131 1.81 -4.79 -15.07
C GLU A 131 2.16 -4.69 -13.60
N ALA A 132 1.15 -4.59 -12.72
CA ALA A 132 1.35 -4.59 -11.27
C ALA A 132 2.03 -5.88 -10.78
N ILE A 133 1.55 -7.05 -11.23
CA ILE A 133 2.13 -8.36 -10.90
C ILE A 133 3.59 -8.44 -11.39
N ALA A 134 3.88 -7.97 -12.62
CA ALA A 134 5.24 -7.97 -13.16
C ALA A 134 6.21 -7.09 -12.34
N LEU A 135 5.73 -5.96 -11.80
CA LEU A 135 6.53 -5.13 -10.90
C LEU A 135 6.72 -5.80 -9.52
N MET A 136 5.70 -6.51 -9.02
CA MET A 136 5.82 -7.30 -7.78
C MET A 136 6.79 -8.47 -7.92
N ASP A 137 6.98 -9.02 -9.12
CA ASP A 137 7.99 -10.06 -9.39
C ASP A 137 9.40 -9.58 -9.05
N ARG A 138 9.70 -8.29 -9.25
CA ARG A 138 10.99 -7.71 -8.84
C ARG A 138 11.20 -7.82 -7.33
N GLY A 139 10.18 -7.45 -6.55
CA GLY A 139 10.22 -7.54 -5.09
C GLY A 139 10.34 -8.98 -4.59
N THR A 140 9.49 -9.88 -5.10
CA THR A 140 9.52 -11.29 -4.69
C THR A 140 10.82 -12.00 -5.09
N SER A 141 11.54 -11.50 -6.09
CA SER A 141 12.85 -12.03 -6.51
C SER A 141 14.02 -11.44 -5.74
N ALA A 142 13.92 -10.21 -5.26
CA ALA A 142 15.00 -9.49 -4.58
C ALA A 142 14.96 -9.61 -3.05
N LEU A 143 13.75 -9.80 -2.47
CA LEU A 143 13.54 -9.91 -1.04
C LEU A 143 13.74 -11.33 -0.53
N THR A 144 14.08 -11.41 0.75
CA THR A 144 13.98 -12.62 1.57
C THR A 144 13.13 -12.34 2.82
N PRO A 145 12.62 -13.36 3.53
CA PRO A 145 11.85 -13.16 4.76
C PRO A 145 12.63 -12.44 5.88
N LYS A 146 13.96 -12.37 5.77
CA LYS A 146 14.84 -11.76 6.77
C LYS A 146 15.12 -10.27 6.51
N ASP A 147 14.90 -9.80 5.28
CA ASP A 147 15.23 -8.43 4.89
C ASP A 147 14.27 -7.41 5.53
N HIS A 148 13.00 -7.80 5.69
CA HIS A 148 11.99 -6.94 6.29
C HIS A 148 10.92 -7.77 7.00
N PRO A 149 10.45 -7.39 8.21
CA PRO A 149 9.42 -8.15 8.94
C PRO A 149 8.15 -8.39 8.13
N ARG A 150 7.79 -7.45 7.26
CA ARG A 150 6.60 -7.50 6.39
C ARG A 150 6.91 -7.91 4.95
N ALA A 151 8.07 -8.52 4.67
CA ALA A 151 8.43 -8.95 3.30
C ALA A 151 7.36 -9.88 2.66
N PHE A 152 6.65 -10.67 3.46
CA PHE A 152 5.54 -11.51 3.03
C PHE A 152 4.42 -10.75 2.31
N LEU A 153 4.27 -9.42 2.57
CA LEU A 153 3.22 -8.60 1.96
C LEU A 153 3.31 -8.57 0.44
N VAL A 154 4.51 -8.58 -0.13
CA VAL A 154 4.66 -8.55 -1.60
C VAL A 154 4.05 -9.82 -2.21
N TRP A 155 4.31 -11.00 -1.62
CA TRP A 155 3.68 -12.24 -2.04
C TRP A 155 2.16 -12.25 -1.83
N ARG A 156 1.70 -11.74 -0.68
CA ARG A 156 0.26 -11.63 -0.39
C ARG A 156 -0.46 -10.74 -1.40
N LEU A 157 0.07 -9.54 -1.66
CA LEU A 157 -0.52 -8.60 -2.62
C LEU A 157 -0.54 -9.19 -4.03
N LYS A 158 0.57 -9.79 -4.45
CA LYS A 158 0.66 -10.48 -5.74
C LYS A 158 -0.38 -11.61 -5.85
N GLY A 159 -0.52 -12.45 -4.81
CA GLY A 159 -1.50 -13.52 -4.77
C GLY A 159 -2.94 -13.00 -4.84
N LEU A 160 -3.22 -11.87 -4.19
CA LEU A 160 -4.51 -11.22 -4.21
C LEU A 160 -4.86 -10.67 -5.61
N ASP A 161 -3.92 -9.99 -6.26
CA ASP A 161 -4.10 -9.47 -7.61
C ASP A 161 -4.26 -10.61 -8.64
N GLN A 162 -3.51 -11.71 -8.49
CA GLN A 162 -3.67 -12.91 -9.30
C GLN A 162 -5.04 -13.56 -9.12
N LEU A 163 -5.55 -13.63 -7.89
CA LEU A 163 -6.86 -14.19 -7.57
C LEU A 163 -8.00 -13.34 -8.13
N LEU A 164 -8.00 -12.04 -7.78
CA LEU A 164 -9.17 -11.19 -7.97
C LEU A 164 -9.20 -10.48 -9.33
N MET A 165 -8.05 -10.15 -9.87
CA MET A 165 -7.95 -9.31 -11.06
C MET A 165 -7.44 -10.05 -12.28
N ALA A 166 -6.47 -10.95 -12.13
CA ALA A 166 -5.93 -11.74 -13.23
C ALA A 166 -6.65 -13.08 -13.44
N ASN A 167 -7.43 -13.54 -12.47
CA ASN A 167 -8.10 -14.85 -12.45
C ASN A 167 -7.12 -16.03 -12.67
N ASP A 168 -5.88 -15.87 -12.17
CA ASP A 168 -4.85 -16.91 -12.21
C ASP A 168 -4.77 -17.63 -10.86
N LEU A 169 -5.65 -18.61 -10.69
CA LEU A 169 -5.80 -19.34 -9.42
C LEU A 169 -4.54 -20.13 -9.05
N LYS A 170 -3.83 -20.69 -10.04
CA LYS A 170 -2.61 -21.46 -9.79
C LYS A 170 -1.48 -20.57 -9.30
N ALA A 171 -1.27 -19.43 -9.95
CA ALA A 171 -0.26 -18.47 -9.52
C ALA A 171 -0.64 -17.84 -8.17
N SER A 172 -1.92 -17.56 -7.94
CA SER A 172 -2.42 -17.04 -6.66
C SER A 172 -2.18 -18.03 -5.52
N GLN A 173 -2.51 -19.31 -5.70
CA GLN A 173 -2.23 -20.37 -4.72
C GLN A 173 -0.75 -20.36 -4.32
N PHE A 174 0.15 -20.40 -5.31
CA PHE A 174 1.59 -20.37 -5.07
C PHE A 174 2.01 -19.11 -4.30
N SER A 175 1.50 -17.94 -4.69
CA SER A 175 1.84 -16.68 -4.02
C SER A 175 1.35 -16.64 -2.57
N TYR A 176 0.14 -17.13 -2.28
CA TYR A 176 -0.35 -17.24 -0.90
C TYR A 176 0.44 -18.25 -0.06
N ASP A 177 0.87 -19.37 -0.69
CA ASP A 177 1.73 -20.34 -0.02
C ASP A 177 3.06 -19.73 0.38
N GLN A 178 3.72 -19.00 -0.53
CA GLN A 178 4.93 -18.24 -0.25
C GLN A 178 4.72 -17.14 0.80
N ALA A 179 3.59 -16.41 0.74
CA ALA A 179 3.25 -15.42 1.76
C ALA A 179 3.18 -16.05 3.16
N GLY A 180 2.59 -17.25 3.27
CA GLY A 180 2.53 -18.01 4.50
C GLY A 180 3.91 -18.41 5.01
N ASP A 181 4.78 -18.97 4.16
CA ASP A 181 6.14 -19.35 4.53
C ASP A 181 6.97 -18.15 4.98
N TRP A 182 6.87 -17.03 4.27
CA TRP A 182 7.60 -15.81 4.61
C TRP A 182 7.06 -15.16 5.89
N ALA A 183 5.75 -15.19 6.13
CA ALA A 183 5.18 -14.69 7.37
C ALA A 183 5.64 -15.54 8.56
N LEU A 184 5.63 -16.88 8.45
CA LEU A 184 6.13 -17.79 9.50
C LEU A 184 7.62 -17.60 9.79
N ALA A 185 8.42 -17.21 8.80
CA ALA A 185 9.85 -16.95 8.92
C ALA A 185 10.17 -15.52 9.39
N SER A 186 9.18 -14.66 9.59
CA SER A 186 9.38 -13.27 10.03
C SER A 186 10.00 -13.18 11.42
N SER A 187 10.83 -12.15 11.64
CA SER A 187 11.35 -11.79 12.96
C SER A 187 10.26 -11.25 13.90
N ASP A 188 9.15 -10.72 13.36
CA ASP A 188 8.02 -10.19 14.12
C ASP A 188 7.04 -11.30 14.50
N ALA A 189 6.76 -11.42 15.81
CA ALA A 189 5.85 -12.43 16.34
C ALA A 189 4.42 -12.24 15.82
N SER A 190 3.93 -11.00 15.76
CA SER A 190 2.58 -10.69 15.26
C SER A 190 2.41 -11.06 13.78
N VAL A 191 3.45 -10.93 13.00
CA VAL A 191 3.48 -11.37 11.60
C VAL A 191 3.44 -12.89 11.49
N ARG A 192 4.16 -13.61 12.37
CA ARG A 192 4.13 -15.10 12.35
C ARG A 192 2.72 -15.67 12.61
N GLU A 193 1.90 -14.98 13.41
CA GLU A 193 0.54 -15.41 13.71
C GLU A 193 -0.38 -15.43 12.47
N VAL A 194 -0.12 -14.60 11.47
CA VAL A 194 -0.92 -14.58 10.23
C VAL A 194 -0.46 -15.58 9.18
N GLY A 195 0.72 -16.17 9.33
CA GLY A 195 1.27 -17.17 8.40
C GLY A 195 0.32 -18.34 8.10
N PRO A 196 -0.26 -19.00 9.13
CA PRO A 196 -1.22 -20.09 8.94
C PRO A 196 -2.45 -19.68 8.14
N ILE A 197 -2.91 -18.43 8.24
CA ILE A 197 -4.07 -17.91 7.51
C ILE A 197 -3.78 -17.92 6.00
N PHE A 198 -2.57 -17.50 5.58
CA PHE A 198 -2.19 -17.51 4.17
C PHE A 198 -2.02 -18.92 3.63
N LYS A 199 -1.45 -19.86 4.42
CA LYS A 199 -1.40 -21.27 4.07
C LYS A 199 -2.80 -21.87 3.89
N GLN A 200 -3.72 -21.57 4.79
CA GLN A 200 -5.10 -21.99 4.67
C GLN A 200 -5.78 -21.39 3.42
N THR A 201 -5.49 -20.13 3.09
CA THR A 201 -6.00 -19.49 1.88
C THR A 201 -5.49 -20.23 0.62
N ALA A 202 -4.20 -20.53 0.56
CA ALA A 202 -3.63 -21.33 -0.54
C ALA A 202 -4.30 -22.69 -0.69
N GLU A 203 -4.55 -23.38 0.42
CA GLU A 203 -5.25 -24.67 0.43
C GLU A 203 -6.70 -24.54 -0.04
N PHE A 204 -7.43 -23.51 0.36
CA PHE A 204 -8.78 -23.26 -0.14
C PHE A 204 -8.80 -23.01 -1.65
N ILE A 205 -7.85 -22.21 -2.17
CA ILE A 205 -7.76 -21.96 -3.61
C ILE A 205 -7.47 -23.28 -4.36
N ARG A 206 -6.65 -24.15 -3.79
CA ARG A 206 -6.28 -25.45 -4.36
C ARG A 206 -7.45 -26.41 -4.41
N THR A 207 -8.24 -26.50 -3.33
CA THR A 207 -9.31 -27.50 -3.16
C THR A 207 -10.64 -27.08 -3.75
N ASP A 208 -10.94 -25.76 -3.71
CA ASP A 208 -12.17 -25.18 -4.24
C ASP A 208 -11.85 -23.82 -4.88
N PRO A 209 -11.41 -23.81 -6.15
CA PRO A 209 -11.03 -22.59 -6.86
C PRO A 209 -12.13 -21.53 -6.95
N ASN A 210 -13.38 -21.95 -6.86
CA ASN A 210 -14.55 -21.06 -6.87
C ASN A 210 -15.12 -20.82 -5.48
N ASN A 211 -14.30 -21.00 -4.44
CA ASN A 211 -14.74 -20.84 -3.07
C ASN A 211 -15.24 -19.42 -2.79
N LYS A 212 -16.56 -19.28 -2.72
CA LYS A 212 -17.21 -18.01 -2.48
C LYS A 212 -16.78 -17.36 -1.16
N THR A 213 -16.35 -18.15 -0.18
CA THR A 213 -15.87 -17.64 1.10
C THR A 213 -14.53 -16.93 0.96
N VAL A 214 -13.58 -17.51 0.19
CA VAL A 214 -12.28 -16.86 -0.09
C VAL A 214 -12.51 -15.57 -0.88
N LEU A 215 -13.35 -15.62 -1.92
CA LEU A 215 -13.67 -14.42 -2.70
C LEU A 215 -14.37 -13.35 -1.86
N LEU A 216 -15.30 -13.75 -0.96
CA LEU A 216 -15.96 -12.84 -0.04
C LEU A 216 -14.94 -12.11 0.83
N TRP A 217 -14.04 -12.83 1.50
CA TRP A 217 -13.05 -12.22 2.38
C TRP A 217 -12.07 -11.34 1.63
N SER A 218 -11.60 -11.82 0.48
CA SER A 218 -10.67 -11.06 -0.35
C SER A 218 -11.26 -9.73 -0.81
N TRP A 219 -12.47 -9.74 -1.38
CA TRP A 219 -13.15 -8.53 -1.81
C TRP A 219 -13.60 -7.64 -0.64
N SER A 220 -14.01 -8.22 0.50
CA SER A 220 -14.31 -7.44 1.70
C SER A 220 -13.09 -6.70 2.24
N SER A 221 -11.91 -7.35 2.24
CA SER A 221 -10.65 -6.69 2.63
C SER A 221 -10.32 -5.50 1.72
N ILE A 222 -10.55 -5.63 0.40
CA ILE A 222 -10.37 -4.52 -0.54
C ILE A 222 -11.39 -3.41 -0.30
N TYR A 223 -12.65 -3.77 -0.04
CA TYR A 223 -13.71 -2.81 0.27
C TYR A 223 -13.37 -2.01 1.53
N ASP A 224 -12.99 -2.69 2.62
CA ASP A 224 -12.63 -2.06 3.89
C ASP A 224 -11.43 -1.13 3.75
N GLN A 225 -10.40 -1.56 3.02
CA GLN A 225 -9.25 -0.73 2.72
C GLN A 225 -9.65 0.52 1.93
N ALA A 226 -10.53 0.38 0.93
CA ALA A 226 -11.02 1.50 0.12
C ALA A 226 -11.86 2.49 0.94
N VAL A 227 -12.62 2.00 1.93
CA VAL A 227 -13.34 2.86 2.90
C VAL A 227 -12.36 3.68 3.72
N VAL A 228 -11.33 3.05 4.28
CA VAL A 228 -10.30 3.72 5.10
C VAL A 228 -9.54 4.78 4.30
N THR A 229 -9.15 4.46 3.07
CA THR A 229 -8.41 5.37 2.17
C THR A 229 -9.31 6.37 1.43
N ARG A 230 -10.65 6.28 1.60
CA ARG A 230 -11.66 7.07 0.88
C ARG A 230 -11.59 6.92 -0.64
N ASP A 231 -11.13 5.77 -1.11
CA ASP A 231 -11.07 5.42 -2.54
C ASP A 231 -12.44 4.92 -3.02
N GLN A 232 -13.24 5.84 -3.53
CA GLN A 232 -14.61 5.54 -4.00
C GLN A 232 -14.63 4.62 -5.23
N VAL A 233 -13.61 4.67 -6.09
CA VAL A 233 -13.52 3.84 -7.30
C VAL A 233 -13.33 2.38 -6.92
N THR A 234 -12.32 2.10 -6.10
CA THR A 234 -12.05 0.74 -5.61
C THR A 234 -13.19 0.23 -4.72
N GLN A 235 -13.77 1.10 -3.87
CA GLN A 235 -14.92 0.75 -3.04
C GLN A 235 -16.12 0.30 -3.89
N ALA A 236 -16.47 1.05 -4.93
CA ALA A 236 -17.59 0.71 -5.82
C ALA A 236 -17.34 -0.62 -6.56
N ARG A 237 -16.13 -0.81 -7.08
CA ARG A 237 -15.71 -2.07 -7.73
C ARG A 237 -15.78 -3.26 -6.79
N ALA A 238 -15.23 -3.14 -5.59
CA ALA A 238 -15.25 -4.21 -4.60
C ALA A 238 -16.69 -4.58 -4.21
N ARG A 239 -17.56 -3.57 -4.00
CA ARG A 239 -18.98 -3.77 -3.74
C ARG A 239 -19.68 -4.52 -4.88
N GLU A 240 -19.45 -4.12 -6.11
CA GLU A 240 -20.02 -4.80 -7.30
C GLU A 240 -19.60 -6.28 -7.33
N MET A 241 -18.32 -6.57 -7.12
CA MET A 241 -17.81 -7.94 -7.13
C MET A 241 -18.36 -8.78 -5.99
N LEU A 242 -18.53 -8.20 -4.79
CA LEU A 242 -19.16 -8.86 -3.64
C LEU A 242 -20.61 -9.23 -3.95
N LEU A 243 -21.39 -8.32 -4.53
CA LEU A 243 -22.76 -8.61 -4.95
C LEU A 243 -22.81 -9.67 -6.06
N LYS A 244 -21.88 -9.65 -7.01
CA LYS A 244 -21.78 -10.62 -8.11
C LYS A 244 -21.51 -12.05 -7.64
N ILE A 245 -20.73 -12.25 -6.58
CA ILE A 245 -20.54 -13.59 -5.98
C ILE A 245 -21.74 -14.04 -5.14
N GLY A 246 -22.74 -13.19 -4.96
CA GLY A 246 -23.97 -13.46 -4.21
C GLY A 246 -23.87 -13.09 -2.73
N ALA A 247 -22.97 -12.22 -2.34
CA ALA A 247 -22.90 -11.68 -0.99
C ALA A 247 -24.06 -10.70 -0.74
N ILE A 248 -24.51 -10.64 0.51
CA ILE A 248 -25.55 -9.74 0.99
C ILE A 248 -24.88 -8.62 1.76
N GLU A 249 -25.15 -7.39 1.35
CA GLU A 249 -24.71 -6.20 2.08
C GLU A 249 -25.53 -6.04 3.37
N ARG A 250 -24.87 -5.79 4.48
CA ARG A 250 -25.47 -5.61 5.80
C ARG A 250 -24.85 -4.40 6.48
N LYS A 251 -25.52 -3.91 7.53
CA LYS A 251 -24.99 -2.87 8.42
C LYS A 251 -24.92 -3.42 9.83
N ASP A 252 -23.83 -3.10 10.51
CA ASP A 252 -23.68 -3.39 11.94
C ASP A 252 -24.43 -2.36 12.80
N GLU A 253 -24.41 -2.52 14.11
CA GLU A 253 -25.05 -1.62 15.07
C GLU A 253 -24.48 -0.19 15.04
N LYS A 254 -23.24 -0.03 14.52
CA LYS A 254 -22.56 1.27 14.36
C LYS A 254 -22.82 1.89 12.99
N GLY A 255 -23.58 1.21 12.11
CA GLY A 255 -23.88 1.65 10.74
C GLY A 255 -22.78 1.32 9.72
N SER A 256 -21.71 0.59 10.11
CA SER A 256 -20.68 0.17 9.18
C SER A 256 -21.20 -0.92 8.25
N VAL A 257 -20.87 -0.82 6.98
CA VAL A 257 -21.27 -1.80 5.96
C VAL A 257 -20.33 -3.01 6.03
N TYR A 258 -20.91 -4.21 6.02
CA TYR A 258 -20.18 -5.46 5.86
C TYR A 258 -20.95 -6.42 4.94
N PHE A 259 -20.28 -7.48 4.46
CA PHE A 259 -20.84 -8.43 3.52
C PHE A 259 -20.82 -9.85 4.09
N SER A 260 -21.86 -10.63 3.80
CA SER A 260 -21.97 -12.02 4.21
C SER A 260 -22.57 -12.87 3.10
N LEU A 261 -22.19 -14.14 2.99
CA LEU A 261 -22.91 -15.07 2.13
C LEU A 261 -24.27 -15.44 2.75
N PRO A 262 -25.27 -15.78 1.92
CA PRO A 262 -26.51 -16.34 2.43
C PRO A 262 -26.23 -17.64 3.20
N PRO A 263 -27.01 -17.95 4.24
CA PRO A 263 -26.89 -19.20 4.97
C PRO A 263 -27.03 -20.38 3.99
N LYS A 264 -26.14 -21.39 4.11
CA LYS A 264 -26.29 -22.62 3.32
C LYS A 264 -27.68 -23.20 3.59
N PRO A 265 -28.45 -23.61 2.56
CA PRO A 265 -29.69 -24.33 2.80
C PRO A 265 -29.37 -25.55 3.69
N LYS A 266 -30.14 -25.74 4.75
CA LYS A 266 -30.01 -26.91 5.62
C LYS A 266 -30.13 -28.13 4.71
N SER A 267 -29.03 -28.86 4.51
CA SER A 267 -29.10 -30.17 3.88
C SER A 267 -29.99 -31.04 4.73
N GLU A 268 -31.01 -31.63 4.14
CA GLU A 268 -31.81 -32.67 4.80
C GLU A 268 -30.87 -33.72 5.39
N PRO A 269 -31.10 -34.21 6.60
CA PRO A 269 -30.22 -35.16 7.24
C PRO A 269 -30.21 -36.46 6.43
N LYS A 270 -29.10 -36.70 5.71
CA LYS A 270 -28.81 -38.06 5.21
C LYS A 270 -28.60 -38.95 6.43
N SER A 271 -29.55 -39.84 6.66
CA SER A 271 -29.52 -40.83 7.71
C SER A 271 -28.21 -41.63 7.67
N GLY A 272 -27.48 -41.58 8.78
CA GLY A 272 -26.51 -42.59 9.18
C GLY A 272 -25.12 -42.51 8.58
N VAL A 273 -24.27 -41.64 9.14
CA VAL A 273 -22.86 -41.96 9.51
C VAL A 273 -22.42 -40.95 10.56
N LYS A 274 -22.10 -41.44 11.76
CA LYS A 274 -21.50 -40.62 12.82
C LYS A 274 -20.04 -40.35 12.47
N SER A 275 -19.73 -39.17 11.98
CA SER A 275 -18.36 -38.65 11.93
C SER A 275 -18.28 -37.50 12.94
N LYS A 276 -17.48 -37.72 13.99
CA LYS A 276 -17.06 -36.69 14.93
C LYS A 276 -15.99 -35.84 14.24
N SER A 277 -16.36 -34.68 13.74
CA SER A 277 -15.46 -33.56 13.55
C SER A 277 -16.31 -32.29 13.51
N ASP A 278 -16.14 -31.49 14.53
CA ASP A 278 -16.81 -30.22 14.75
C ASP A 278 -16.16 -29.15 13.84
N PRO A 279 -16.85 -28.58 12.84
CA PRO A 279 -16.30 -27.55 11.98
C PRO A 279 -16.88 -26.16 12.31
N THR A 280 -16.90 -25.79 13.59
CA THR A 280 -17.25 -24.44 14.03
C THR A 280 -16.02 -23.61 14.41
N ALA A 281 -14.96 -23.62 13.59
CA ALA A 281 -14.00 -22.55 13.59
C ALA A 281 -14.43 -21.53 12.53
N THR A 282 -15.11 -20.48 12.93
CA THR A 282 -15.29 -19.27 12.12
C THR A 282 -13.87 -18.73 11.88
N PRO A 283 -13.38 -18.69 10.63
CA PRO A 283 -12.06 -18.13 10.41
C PRO A 283 -12.13 -16.64 10.75
N THR A 284 -11.26 -16.21 11.62
CA THR A 284 -11.07 -14.82 11.97
C THR A 284 -10.78 -14.03 10.69
N ALA A 285 -11.44 -12.89 10.51
CA ALA A 285 -11.19 -11.98 9.40
C ALA A 285 -9.69 -11.79 9.21
N ILE A 286 -9.21 -11.84 7.97
CA ILE A 286 -7.80 -11.60 7.64
C ILE A 286 -7.47 -10.21 8.16
N PRO A 287 -6.65 -10.03 9.22
CA PRO A 287 -6.31 -8.71 9.69
C PRO A 287 -5.53 -8.00 8.58
N THR A 288 -6.13 -6.99 7.99
CA THR A 288 -5.37 -6.01 7.21
C THR A 288 -4.46 -5.33 8.23
N PRO A 289 -3.13 -5.42 8.13
CA PRO A 289 -2.27 -4.67 9.00
C PRO A 289 -2.63 -3.20 8.82
N ALA A 290 -3.15 -2.58 9.90
CA ALA A 290 -3.36 -1.15 9.95
C ALA A 290 -2.02 -0.50 9.60
N ILE A 291 -2.03 0.42 8.63
CA ILE A 291 -0.90 1.31 8.41
C ILE A 291 -0.94 2.24 9.62
N GLU A 292 -0.28 1.85 10.71
CA GLU A 292 -0.04 2.77 11.81
C GLU A 292 0.84 3.89 11.27
N PRO A 293 0.45 5.16 11.48
CA PRO A 293 1.32 6.28 11.17
C PRO A 293 2.61 6.10 11.98
N ASN A 294 3.74 6.16 11.29
CA ASN A 294 5.08 6.06 11.84
C ASN A 294 5.18 6.92 13.12
N PRO A 295 5.60 6.38 14.28
CA PRO A 295 5.69 7.15 15.50
C PRO A 295 6.63 8.34 15.28
N THR A 296 6.13 9.54 15.52
CA THR A 296 6.92 10.77 15.50
C THR A 296 8.15 10.58 16.37
N PRO A 297 9.37 10.89 15.89
CA PRO A 297 10.57 10.79 16.70
C PRO A 297 10.44 11.73 17.92
N LYS A 298 10.59 11.18 19.12
CA LYS A 298 10.65 11.96 20.35
C LYS A 298 11.85 12.90 20.27
N PRO A 299 11.69 14.19 20.60
CA PRO A 299 12.82 15.09 20.66
C PRO A 299 13.79 14.59 21.74
N SER A 300 15.01 14.32 21.34
CA SER A 300 16.13 14.09 22.27
C SER A 300 16.45 15.41 22.97
N ILE A 301 16.39 15.39 24.29
CA ILE A 301 16.81 16.46 25.20
C ILE A 301 18.35 16.62 25.15
#